data_56e43461c8637eea49b9122944c1feb4
#
_entry.id   56e43461c8637eea49b9122944c1feb4
#
_cell.length_a   1.000
_cell.length_b   1.000
_cell.length_c   1.000
_cell.angle_alpha   90.00
_cell.angle_beta   90.00
_cell.angle_gamma   90.00
#
_symmetry.space_group_name_H-M   'P 1'
#
loop_
_entity.id
_entity.type
_entity.pdbx_description
1 polymer ?
#
loop_
_entity_poly.entity_id
_entity_poly.type
_entity_poly.pdbx_seq_one_letter_code
_entity_poly.pdbx_strand_id
1 'polypeptide(L)'
;NEMADIIEYYTKPVSQEKGNLFGMENYFKRRLRDEKIIARRVSISENSKGKLEIHIVARKKKRAKVTTDAMCKIISNVIGQPMRFSVKENSQLMNYFNEYLFLEQVNFSTASGSVKKVKQNQEMSGDNYTYMELDSGATFMSICDGMGSGPRAEGYSEVVIDLLEQLLESGFTEQTALKLINSVLL
;
A
#
# COMPACT_ATOMS: atom_id res chain seq x y z
N ASN A 1 -13.34 0.26 25.06
CA ASN A 1 -12.03 0.90 25.29
C ASN A 1 -11.32 1.00 23.94
N GLU A 2 -11.26 2.20 23.35
CA GLU A 2 -10.84 2.40 21.95
C GLU A 2 -9.50 1.73 21.60
N MET A 3 -8.54 1.74 22.52
CA MET A 3 -7.25 1.05 22.35
C MET A 3 -7.42 -0.48 22.27
N ALA A 4 -8.33 -1.06 23.04
CA ALA A 4 -8.59 -2.49 22.99
C ALA A 4 -9.25 -2.90 21.66
N ASP A 5 -10.16 -2.07 21.15
CA ASP A 5 -10.84 -2.30 19.87
C ASP A 5 -9.84 -2.18 18.69
N ILE A 6 -8.87 -1.27 18.79
CA ILE A 6 -7.78 -1.11 17.83
C ILE A 6 -6.88 -2.35 17.87
N ILE A 7 -6.44 -2.78 19.05
CA ILE A 7 -5.61 -3.98 19.22
C ILE A 7 -6.36 -5.21 18.70
N GLU A 8 -7.64 -5.37 19.02
CA GLU A 8 -8.44 -6.49 18.53
C GLU A 8 -8.58 -6.49 17.00
N TYR A 9 -8.73 -5.33 16.37
CA TYR A 9 -8.79 -5.21 14.91
C TYR A 9 -7.48 -5.66 14.25
N TYR A 10 -6.32 -5.28 14.80
CA TYR A 10 -5.01 -5.66 14.24
C TYR A 10 -4.51 -7.03 14.67
N THR A 11 -5.07 -7.63 15.71
CA THR A 11 -4.76 -9.01 16.12
C THR A 11 -5.65 -10.04 15.44
N LYS A 12 -6.72 -9.63 14.74
CA LYS A 12 -7.48 -10.56 13.89
C LYS A 12 -6.55 -11.11 12.82
N PRO A 13 -6.38 -12.43 12.72
CA PRO A 13 -5.54 -13.01 11.68
C PRO A 13 -6.07 -12.55 10.32
N VAL A 14 -5.19 -11.96 9.51
CA VAL A 14 -5.45 -11.44 8.15
C VAL A 14 -5.84 -12.56 7.16
N SER A 15 -6.00 -13.77 7.62
CA SER A 15 -6.32 -14.93 6.80
C SER A 15 -7.78 -15.35 6.94
N GLN A 16 -8.69 -14.64 6.29
CA GLN A 16 -9.80 -15.35 5.69
C GLN A 16 -9.31 -15.97 4.38
N GLU A 17 -8.60 -17.08 4.47
CA GLU A 17 -8.37 -17.96 3.32
C GLU A 17 -9.73 -18.40 2.79
N LYS A 18 -10.19 -17.78 1.72
CA LYS A 18 -11.33 -18.29 0.98
C LYS A 18 -10.96 -19.68 0.46
N GLY A 19 -11.73 -20.69 0.86
CA GLY A 19 -11.48 -22.13 0.70
C GLY A 19 -11.39 -22.70 -0.71
N ASN A 20 -10.76 -21.98 -1.67
CA ASN A 20 -10.49 -22.49 -3.02
C ASN A 20 -9.06 -22.21 -3.49
N LEU A 21 -8.19 -21.75 -2.60
CA LEU A 21 -6.84 -21.29 -2.96
C LEU A 21 -5.82 -22.44 -3.12
N PHE A 22 -6.07 -23.61 -2.53
CA PHE A 22 -5.17 -24.76 -2.65
C PHE A 22 -5.01 -25.27 -4.10
N GLY A 23 -6.08 -25.22 -4.89
CA GLY A 23 -6.01 -25.56 -6.33
C GLY A 23 -5.24 -24.54 -7.14
N MET A 24 -5.32 -23.26 -6.75
CA MET A 24 -4.67 -22.17 -7.47
C MET A 24 -3.16 -22.14 -7.25
N GLU A 25 -2.66 -22.48 -6.06
CA GLU A 25 -1.21 -22.50 -5.79
C GLU A 25 -0.46 -23.42 -6.75
N ASN A 26 -0.96 -24.62 -6.97
CA ASN A 26 -0.36 -25.57 -7.91
C ASN A 26 -0.44 -25.09 -9.35
N TYR A 27 -1.53 -24.44 -9.73
CA TYR A 27 -1.70 -23.83 -11.04
C TYR A 27 -0.71 -22.70 -11.27
N PHE A 28 -0.54 -21.79 -10.30
CA PHE A 28 0.48 -20.74 -10.33
C PHE A 28 1.89 -21.32 -10.49
N LYS A 29 2.25 -22.30 -9.65
CA LYS A 29 3.57 -22.94 -9.71
C LYS A 29 3.84 -23.57 -11.07
N ARG A 30 2.83 -24.16 -11.70
CA ARG A 30 2.94 -24.73 -13.05
C ARG A 30 3.18 -23.64 -14.09
N ARG A 31 2.34 -22.58 -14.12
CA ARG A 31 2.46 -21.47 -15.07
C ARG A 31 3.79 -20.74 -14.95
N LEU A 32 4.22 -20.47 -13.71
CA LEU A 32 5.53 -19.86 -13.44
C LEU A 32 6.70 -20.74 -13.91
N ARG A 33 6.57 -22.05 -13.77
CA ARG A 33 7.60 -23.01 -14.21
C ARG A 33 7.79 -23.00 -15.72
N ASP A 34 6.72 -22.83 -16.49
CA ASP A 34 6.77 -22.74 -17.96
C ASP A 34 7.64 -21.56 -18.40
N GLU A 35 7.62 -20.47 -17.63
CA GLU A 35 8.43 -19.25 -17.84
C GLU A 35 9.76 -19.26 -17.08
N LYS A 36 10.27 -20.44 -16.73
CA LYS A 36 11.59 -20.63 -16.07
C LYS A 36 11.67 -20.00 -14.68
N ILE A 37 10.54 -19.83 -13.99
CA ILE A 37 10.44 -19.41 -12.60
C ILE A 37 10.12 -20.62 -11.74
N ILE A 38 10.84 -20.78 -10.64
CA ILE A 38 10.60 -21.83 -9.65
C ILE A 38 9.99 -21.18 -8.43
N ALA A 39 8.70 -21.36 -8.21
CA ALA A 39 8.00 -20.89 -7.02
C ALA A 39 7.99 -21.97 -5.93
N ARG A 40 8.38 -21.58 -4.72
CA ARG A 40 8.35 -22.42 -3.52
C ARG A 40 7.01 -22.30 -2.81
N ARG A 41 6.51 -21.06 -2.66
CA ARG A 41 5.25 -20.72 -1.99
C ARG A 41 4.52 -19.67 -2.82
N VAL A 42 3.22 -19.77 -2.87
CA VAL A 42 2.31 -18.74 -3.39
C VAL A 42 1.20 -18.58 -2.36
N SER A 43 1.03 -17.40 -1.84
CA SER A 43 -0.04 -17.04 -0.92
C SER A 43 -0.86 -15.93 -1.55
N ILE A 44 -2.17 -16.05 -1.50
CA ILE A 44 -3.11 -15.04 -1.99
C ILE A 44 -3.95 -14.61 -0.81
N SER A 45 -4.00 -13.31 -0.58
CA SER A 45 -4.80 -12.69 0.49
C SER A 45 -5.53 -11.47 -0.04
N GLU A 46 -6.51 -11.01 0.68
CA GLU A 46 -7.12 -9.70 0.48
C GLU A 46 -6.64 -8.79 1.61
N ASN A 47 -6.23 -7.58 1.27
CA ASN A 47 -5.90 -6.57 2.28
C ASN A 47 -7.17 -6.01 2.94
N SER A 48 -6.99 -5.11 3.92
CA SER A 48 -8.09 -4.45 4.64
C SER A 48 -9.08 -3.69 3.74
N LYS A 49 -8.69 -3.41 2.50
CA LYS A 49 -9.51 -2.72 1.48
C LYS A 49 -10.14 -3.67 0.46
N GLY A 50 -10.07 -4.99 0.68
CA GLY A 50 -10.61 -6.01 -0.23
C GLY A 50 -9.84 -6.16 -1.53
N LYS A 51 -8.60 -5.64 -1.62
CA LYS A 51 -7.73 -5.76 -2.77
C LYS A 51 -6.85 -6.99 -2.67
N LEU A 52 -6.62 -7.64 -3.81
CA LEU A 52 -5.80 -8.85 -3.85
C LEU A 52 -4.32 -8.52 -3.68
N GLU A 53 -3.70 -9.30 -2.81
CA GLU A 53 -2.26 -9.34 -2.58
C GLU A 53 -1.75 -10.76 -2.80
N ILE A 54 -0.67 -10.88 -3.58
CA ILE A 54 -0.08 -12.18 -3.91
C ILE A 54 1.38 -12.17 -3.50
N HIS A 55 1.70 -12.97 -2.49
CA HIS A 55 3.06 -13.19 -2.03
C HIS A 55 3.62 -14.45 -2.70
N ILE A 56 4.75 -14.32 -3.38
CA ILE A 56 5.40 -15.43 -4.06
C ILE A 56 6.85 -15.53 -3.63
N VAL A 57 7.20 -16.65 -3.02
CA VAL A 57 8.61 -17.00 -2.78
C VAL A 57 9.12 -17.77 -3.97
N ALA A 58 9.94 -17.13 -4.79
CA ALA A 58 10.40 -17.69 -6.06
C ALA A 58 11.87 -17.36 -6.38
N ARG A 59 12.39 -18.05 -7.38
CA ARG A 59 13.69 -17.76 -8.01
C ARG A 59 13.62 -18.06 -9.50
N LYS A 60 14.46 -17.43 -10.28
CA LYS A 60 14.63 -17.83 -11.69
C LYS A 60 15.50 -19.08 -11.81
N LYS A 61 15.34 -19.85 -12.89
CA LYS A 61 16.30 -20.88 -13.28
C LYS A 61 17.64 -20.23 -13.66
N LYS A 62 18.75 -20.94 -13.41
CA LYS A 62 20.10 -20.49 -13.85
C LYS A 62 20.05 -20.10 -15.33
N ARG A 63 20.69 -19.00 -15.69
CA ARG A 63 20.77 -18.41 -17.04
C ARG A 63 19.44 -17.88 -17.62
N ALA A 64 18.32 -17.96 -16.92
CA ALA A 64 17.09 -17.34 -17.38
C ALA A 64 17.13 -15.81 -17.17
N LYS A 65 16.65 -15.07 -18.16
CA LYS A 65 16.43 -13.63 -18.06
C LYS A 65 14.92 -13.43 -17.83
N VAL A 66 14.51 -13.27 -16.58
CA VAL A 66 13.11 -13.08 -16.20
C VAL A 66 13.02 -11.85 -15.34
N THR A 67 12.06 -11.00 -15.63
CA THR A 67 11.81 -9.74 -14.91
C THR A 67 10.55 -9.83 -14.06
N THR A 68 10.42 -8.91 -13.11
CA THR A 68 9.19 -8.74 -12.31
C THR A 68 7.98 -8.42 -13.18
N ASP A 69 8.15 -7.67 -14.28
CA ASP A 69 7.06 -7.39 -15.24
C ASP A 69 6.58 -8.64 -15.97
N ALA A 70 7.50 -9.54 -16.35
CA ALA A 70 7.10 -10.81 -16.93
C ALA A 70 6.28 -11.64 -15.93
N MET A 71 6.68 -11.62 -14.67
CA MET A 71 5.96 -12.27 -13.57
C MET A 71 4.60 -11.63 -13.34
N CYS A 72 4.49 -10.29 -13.37
CA CYS A 72 3.21 -9.56 -13.31
C CYS A 72 2.24 -10.02 -14.38
N LYS A 73 2.69 -10.14 -15.64
CA LYS A 73 1.85 -10.59 -16.75
C LYS A 73 1.31 -12.00 -16.53
N ILE A 74 2.16 -12.92 -16.05
CA ILE A 74 1.74 -14.29 -15.73
C ILE A 74 0.67 -14.29 -14.65
N ILE A 75 0.91 -13.54 -13.55
CA ILE A 75 0.02 -13.46 -12.43
C ILE A 75 -1.32 -12.83 -12.84
N SER A 76 -1.26 -11.73 -13.59
CA SER A 76 -2.47 -11.06 -14.11
C SER A 76 -3.31 -12.00 -14.97
N ASN A 77 -2.67 -12.80 -15.83
CA ASN A 77 -3.38 -13.76 -16.66
C ASN A 77 -4.01 -14.91 -15.85
N VAL A 78 -3.36 -15.34 -14.78
CA VAL A 78 -3.88 -16.41 -13.91
C VAL A 78 -5.05 -15.92 -13.06
N ILE A 79 -4.96 -14.71 -12.52
CA ILE A 79 -6.00 -14.09 -11.70
C ILE A 79 -7.16 -13.55 -12.54
N GLY A 80 -6.91 -13.20 -13.81
CA GLY A 80 -7.90 -12.58 -14.68
C GLY A 80 -8.08 -11.07 -14.47
N GLN A 81 -7.18 -10.44 -13.71
CA GLN A 81 -7.20 -8.99 -13.49
C GLN A 81 -5.77 -8.43 -13.42
N PRO A 82 -5.59 -7.13 -13.72
CA PRO A 82 -4.28 -6.50 -13.73
C PRO A 82 -3.63 -6.51 -12.34
N MET A 83 -2.40 -7.01 -12.30
CA MET A 83 -1.57 -6.99 -11.08
C MET A 83 -0.31 -6.17 -11.35
N ARG A 84 0.23 -5.55 -10.32
CA ARG A 84 1.51 -4.83 -10.35
C ARG A 84 2.47 -5.39 -9.31
N PHE A 85 3.75 -5.24 -9.55
CA PHE A 85 4.75 -5.51 -8.52
C PHE A 85 4.72 -4.37 -7.48
N SER A 86 4.88 -4.69 -6.19
CA SER A 86 4.81 -3.70 -5.10
C SER A 86 5.87 -2.60 -5.24
N VAL A 87 7.06 -2.94 -5.76
CA VAL A 87 8.12 -1.98 -6.03
C VAL A 87 7.97 -1.45 -7.44
N LYS A 88 8.03 -0.12 -7.62
CA LYS A 88 7.84 0.53 -8.93
C LYS A 88 8.94 0.20 -9.96
N GLU A 89 10.10 -0.25 -9.52
CA GLU A 89 11.22 -0.55 -10.42
C GLU A 89 11.12 -1.97 -10.97
N ASN A 90 11.18 -2.06 -12.30
CA ASN A 90 11.29 -3.35 -12.98
C ASN A 90 12.67 -3.95 -12.70
N SER A 91 12.71 -5.03 -11.99
CA SER A 91 13.94 -5.72 -11.60
C SER A 91 14.01 -7.14 -12.16
N GLN A 92 15.23 -7.65 -12.33
CA GLN A 92 15.41 -9.05 -12.68
C GLN A 92 15.19 -9.95 -11.45
N LEU A 93 14.51 -11.07 -11.65
CA LEU A 93 14.37 -12.07 -10.60
C LEU A 93 15.74 -12.59 -10.18
N MET A 94 15.86 -12.87 -8.89
CA MET A 94 17.07 -13.44 -8.31
C MET A 94 17.22 -14.92 -8.66
N ASN A 95 18.45 -15.43 -8.66
CA ASN A 95 18.74 -16.84 -8.88
C ASN A 95 18.64 -17.68 -7.57
N TYR A 96 18.40 -17.03 -6.47
CA TYR A 96 18.05 -17.61 -5.16
C TYR A 96 16.60 -17.27 -4.79
N PHE A 97 16.01 -18.01 -3.86
CA PHE A 97 14.64 -17.74 -3.42
C PHE A 97 14.57 -16.38 -2.73
N ASN A 98 13.70 -15.53 -3.26
CA ASN A 98 13.36 -14.23 -2.72
C ASN A 98 11.84 -14.08 -2.69
N GLU A 99 11.35 -13.19 -1.86
CA GLU A 99 9.94 -12.87 -1.75
C GLU A 99 9.58 -11.75 -2.73
N TYR A 100 8.45 -11.92 -3.41
CA TYR A 100 7.89 -10.96 -4.36
C TYR A 100 6.44 -10.72 -4.00
N LEU A 101 6.07 -9.47 -3.79
CA LEU A 101 4.72 -9.03 -3.49
C LEU A 101 4.11 -8.39 -4.74
N PHE A 102 2.94 -8.90 -5.12
CA PHE A 102 2.14 -8.36 -6.22
C PHE A 102 0.81 -7.88 -5.67
N LEU A 103 0.42 -6.71 -6.12
CA LEU A 103 -0.79 -6.01 -5.68
C LEU A 103 -1.74 -5.86 -6.87
N GLU A 104 -3.02 -5.90 -6.61
CA GLU A 104 -4.02 -5.55 -7.62
C GLU A 104 -3.75 -4.14 -8.15
N GLN A 105 -3.66 -4.03 -9.48
CA GLN A 105 -3.41 -2.74 -10.11
C GLN A 105 -4.67 -1.88 -10.04
N VAL A 106 -4.51 -0.63 -9.61
CA VAL A 106 -5.60 0.34 -9.69
C VAL A 106 -5.76 0.85 -11.13
N ASN A 107 -7.02 1.04 -11.54
CA ASN A 107 -7.36 1.47 -12.90
C ASN A 107 -7.24 2.99 -13.11
N PHE A 108 -6.87 3.73 -12.08
CA PHE A 108 -6.79 5.18 -12.11
C PHE A 108 -5.39 5.63 -11.70
N SER A 109 -4.89 6.64 -12.39
CA SER A 109 -3.74 7.42 -11.97
C SER A 109 -4.20 8.83 -11.64
N THR A 110 -3.64 9.41 -10.61
CA THR A 110 -3.94 10.78 -10.20
C THR A 110 -2.73 11.67 -10.45
N ALA A 111 -2.99 12.90 -10.88
CA ALA A 111 -2.01 13.97 -10.88
C ALA A 111 -2.52 15.06 -9.95
N SER A 112 -1.70 15.52 -9.04
CA SER A 112 -2.05 16.56 -8.09
C SER A 112 -1.18 17.78 -8.27
N GLY A 113 -1.72 18.92 -7.90
CA GLY A 113 -0.98 20.18 -7.80
C GLY A 113 -1.55 20.99 -6.64
N SER A 114 -0.70 21.67 -5.91
CA SER A 114 -1.12 22.50 -4.80
C SER A 114 -0.47 23.88 -4.88
N VAL A 115 -1.20 24.88 -4.41
CA VAL A 115 -0.71 26.25 -4.25
C VAL A 115 -1.12 26.73 -2.88
N LYS A 116 -0.13 27.16 -2.10
CA LYS A 116 -0.34 27.79 -0.78
C LYS A 116 -0.19 29.29 -0.91
N LYS A 117 -1.19 30.05 -0.50
CA LYS A 117 -1.15 31.52 -0.51
C LYS A 117 -1.29 32.04 0.91
N VAL A 118 -0.33 32.84 1.31
CA VAL A 118 -0.34 33.49 2.63
C VAL A 118 -1.26 34.70 2.60
N LYS A 119 -2.01 34.91 3.67
CA LYS A 119 -2.89 36.08 3.84
C LYS A 119 -2.07 37.37 3.94
N GLN A 120 -2.61 38.49 3.43
CA GLN A 120 -1.93 39.79 3.56
C GLN A 120 -1.58 40.09 5.03
N ASN A 121 -0.37 40.55 5.25
CA ASN A 121 0.21 40.86 6.57
C ASN A 121 0.50 39.65 7.46
N GLN A 122 0.64 38.46 6.89
CA GLN A 122 1.10 37.26 7.59
C GLN A 122 2.31 36.67 6.85
N GLU A 123 3.23 36.08 7.60
CA GLU A 123 4.43 35.44 7.03
C GLU A 123 4.16 34.00 6.65
N MET A 124 3.17 33.33 7.26
CA MET A 124 2.88 31.91 7.10
C MET A 124 1.37 31.64 7.09
N SER A 125 0.94 30.62 6.37
CA SER A 125 -0.45 30.12 6.37
C SER A 125 -0.55 28.93 7.33
N GLY A 126 -1.59 28.93 8.15
CA GLY A 126 -1.89 27.82 9.04
C GLY A 126 -2.34 26.54 8.34
N ASP A 127 -2.67 26.64 7.04
CA ASP A 127 -3.13 25.48 6.26
C ASP A 127 -1.96 24.59 5.86
N ASN A 128 -2.15 23.29 5.99
CA ASN A 128 -1.23 22.29 5.48
C ASN A 128 -1.97 21.23 4.65
N TYR A 129 -1.25 20.54 3.81
CA TYR A 129 -1.83 19.50 2.95
C TYR A 129 -0.84 18.36 2.77
N THR A 130 -1.37 17.19 2.46
CA THR A 130 -0.58 16.06 2.00
C THR A 130 -1.20 15.40 0.77
N TYR A 131 -0.33 14.82 -0.04
CA TYR A 131 -0.66 13.95 -1.14
C TYR A 131 0.30 12.76 -1.09
N MET A 132 -0.24 11.57 -0.92
CA MET A 132 0.55 10.35 -0.87
C MET A 132 -0.11 9.20 -1.62
N GLU A 133 0.71 8.31 -2.15
CA GLU A 133 0.28 7.07 -2.77
C GLU A 133 0.59 5.93 -1.81
N LEU A 134 -0.45 5.31 -1.29
CA LEU A 134 -0.32 4.20 -0.35
C LEU A 134 0.13 2.92 -1.07
N ASP A 135 0.76 2.00 -0.35
CA ASP A 135 1.19 0.69 -0.87
C ASP A 135 0.03 -0.11 -1.48
N SER A 136 -1.18 0.08 -0.98
CA SER A 136 -2.41 -0.47 -1.57
C SER A 136 -2.72 0.04 -2.98
N GLY A 137 -1.97 1.04 -3.49
CA GLY A 137 -2.24 1.75 -4.74
C GLY A 137 -3.37 2.78 -4.62
N ALA A 138 -3.87 3.03 -3.42
CA ALA A 138 -4.81 4.12 -3.18
C ALA A 138 -4.05 5.45 -3.09
N THR A 139 -4.65 6.50 -3.65
CA THR A 139 -4.17 7.87 -3.47
C THR A 139 -4.91 8.50 -2.29
N PHE A 140 -4.15 9.07 -1.39
CA PHE A 140 -4.67 9.82 -0.27
C PHE A 140 -4.33 11.31 -0.43
N MET A 141 -5.31 12.16 -0.19
CA MET A 141 -5.14 13.61 -0.14
C MET A 141 -5.83 14.15 1.11
N SER A 142 -5.15 15.04 1.81
CA SER A 142 -5.71 15.72 2.97
C SER A 142 -5.35 17.20 2.96
N ILE A 143 -6.25 18.02 3.46
CA ILE A 143 -6.03 19.43 3.76
C ILE A 143 -6.37 19.63 5.23
N CYS A 144 -5.46 20.20 5.97
CA CYS A 144 -5.64 20.57 7.37
C CYS A 144 -5.63 22.09 7.48
N ASP A 145 -6.77 22.65 7.90
CA ASP A 145 -6.89 24.07 8.22
C ASP A 145 -6.49 24.28 9.70
N GLY A 146 -5.36 24.94 9.91
CA GLY A 146 -4.86 25.24 11.25
C GLY A 146 -5.68 26.33 11.93
N MET A 147 -6.16 26.06 13.15
CA MET A 147 -6.93 27.02 13.93
C MET A 147 -6.10 28.27 14.23
N GLY A 148 -6.53 29.42 13.68
CA GLY A 148 -5.87 30.70 13.83
C GLY A 148 -4.94 31.06 12.70
N SER A 149 -3.85 31.74 12.97
CA SER A 149 -2.89 32.19 11.97
C SER A 149 -1.48 32.31 12.56
N GLY A 150 -0.49 32.26 11.66
CA GLY A 150 0.92 32.40 12.01
C GLY A 150 1.58 31.08 12.44
N PRO A 151 2.82 31.13 12.96
CA PRO A 151 3.67 29.96 13.18
C PRO A 151 3.09 28.87 14.07
N ARG A 152 2.22 29.21 15.01
CA ARG A 152 1.57 28.23 15.90
C ARG A 152 0.53 27.40 15.13
N ALA A 153 -0.31 28.05 14.33
CA ALA A 153 -1.34 27.37 13.55
C ALA A 153 -0.70 26.46 12.51
N GLU A 154 0.37 26.92 11.85
CA GLU A 154 1.15 26.10 10.93
C GLU A 154 1.77 24.88 11.62
N GLY A 155 2.44 25.07 12.77
CA GLY A 155 3.04 23.95 13.51
C GLY A 155 2.02 22.89 13.94
N TYR A 156 0.81 23.27 14.33
CA TYR A 156 -0.24 22.30 14.66
C TYR A 156 -0.72 21.53 13.43
N SER A 157 -0.98 22.20 12.32
CA SER A 157 -1.43 21.52 11.10
C SER A 157 -0.35 20.63 10.50
N GLU A 158 0.93 21.01 10.62
CA GLU A 158 2.07 20.19 10.21
C GLU A 158 2.14 18.89 11.03
N VAL A 159 2.08 18.98 12.35
CA VAL A 159 2.09 17.80 13.23
C VAL A 159 0.90 16.86 12.92
N VAL A 160 -0.28 17.41 12.66
CA VAL A 160 -1.46 16.60 12.28
C VAL A 160 -1.23 15.86 10.99
N ILE A 161 -0.70 16.54 9.97
CA ILE A 161 -0.40 15.92 8.66
C ILE A 161 0.68 14.85 8.82
N ASP A 162 1.77 15.13 9.52
CA ASP A 162 2.86 14.16 9.74
C ASP A 162 2.38 12.90 10.46
N LEU A 163 1.58 13.06 11.52
CA LEU A 163 0.98 11.92 12.23
C LEU A 163 0.04 11.11 11.33
N LEU A 164 -0.75 11.79 10.50
CA LEU A 164 -1.66 11.16 9.58
C LEU A 164 -0.91 10.32 8.53
N GLU A 165 0.15 10.88 7.96
CA GLU A 165 1.02 10.17 7.02
C GLU A 165 1.64 8.92 7.65
N GLN A 166 2.26 9.06 8.83
CA GLN A 166 2.91 7.95 9.54
C GLN A 166 1.92 6.83 9.88
N LEU A 167 0.70 7.17 10.31
CA LEU A 167 -0.32 6.17 10.61
C LEU A 167 -0.78 5.44 9.36
N LEU A 168 -1.01 6.15 8.26
CA LEU A 168 -1.42 5.55 6.99
C LEU A 168 -0.32 4.68 6.38
N GLU A 169 0.93 5.11 6.42
CA GLU A 169 2.08 4.31 5.98
C GLU A 169 2.28 3.06 6.85
N SER A 170 1.95 3.15 8.14
CA SER A 170 1.95 2.00 9.05
C SER A 170 0.78 1.04 8.81
N GLY A 171 -0.09 1.32 7.83
CA GLY A 171 -1.20 0.44 7.44
C GLY A 171 -2.50 0.65 8.22
N PHE A 172 -2.60 1.70 9.05
CA PHE A 172 -3.87 2.06 9.69
C PHE A 172 -4.88 2.54 8.65
N THR A 173 -6.16 2.26 8.90
CA THR A 173 -7.24 2.83 8.07
C THR A 173 -7.38 4.31 8.34
N GLU A 174 -7.89 5.05 7.35
CA GLU A 174 -8.10 6.50 7.44
C GLU A 174 -8.96 6.86 8.67
N GLN A 175 -10.02 6.07 8.92
CA GLN A 175 -10.89 6.28 10.08
C GLN A 175 -10.18 6.08 11.42
N THR A 176 -9.33 5.07 11.50
CA THR A 176 -8.55 4.79 12.72
C THR A 176 -7.51 5.85 12.95
N ALA A 177 -6.79 6.26 11.90
CA ALA A 177 -5.80 7.33 11.97
C ALA A 177 -6.42 8.65 12.47
N LEU A 178 -7.57 9.05 11.91
CA LEU A 178 -8.28 10.25 12.34
C LEU A 178 -8.78 10.16 13.79
N LYS A 179 -9.28 9.00 14.24
CA LYS A 179 -9.69 8.81 15.65
C LYS A 179 -8.50 8.94 16.60
N LEU A 180 -7.35 8.35 16.26
CA LEU A 180 -6.14 8.44 17.07
C LEU A 180 -5.66 9.88 17.18
N ILE A 181 -5.56 10.58 16.05
CA ILE A 181 -5.15 12.00 16.03
C ILE A 181 -6.09 12.84 16.88
N ASN A 182 -7.41 12.66 16.71
CA ASN A 182 -8.39 13.40 17.48
C ASN A 182 -8.30 13.13 18.99
N SER A 183 -7.94 11.90 19.40
CA SER A 183 -7.75 11.57 20.82
C SER A 183 -6.48 12.15 21.42
N VAL A 184 -5.51 12.52 20.60
CA VAL A 184 -4.25 13.15 21.06
C VAL A 184 -4.36 14.67 21.12
N LEU A 185 -5.21 15.27 20.28
CA LEU A 185 -5.39 16.73 20.20
C LEU A 185 -6.42 17.29 21.18
N LEU A 186 -7.23 16.44 21.81
CA LEU A 186 -8.18 16.81 22.85
C LEU A 186 -7.57 16.66 24.24
#